data_854ea254e8b1e2978a0b1a288f9505cf
#
_entry.id   854ea254e8b1e2978a0b1a288f9505cf
#
_cell.length_a   1.000
_cell.length_b   1.000
_cell.length_c   1.000
_cell.angle_alpha   90.00
_cell.angle_beta   90.00
_cell.angle_gamma   90.00
#
_symmetry.space_group_name_H-M   'P 1'
#
loop_
_entity.id
_entity.type
_entity.pdbx_description
1 polymer ?
#
loop_
_entity_poly.entity_id
_entity_poly.type
_entity_poly.pdbx_seq_one_letter_code
_entity_poly.pdbx_strand_id
1 'polypeptide(L)'
;MKAQPKASHFIDGEYVEDTDGTVIESLYPATGEVIARLHAATPAIIEKAIAAAKRAQPEWAAMSPMVRGRILKRAAEIMRERNRSLSELETLDTGKPIQETIVADPTSGADAFEFFGGVAPAGLNGAHIPLGQDFAYTKRVPLGVCVGIGAWNYPQQIACWKAAPALVCGNAMVFKPSENTPLGALKIAEILHEAGLPKGLFNVIQGDRDTGPLLVNHADVAKVSLTGSVPTGRRVAAAAAGNLKHVTMELGGKSPLIVFDDADLDSAVGGAMLGNFYSTGQVCSNGTRVFVQKGIKTEFLKRLKARTEAMLIGDPMDEATQIGPMVSWAQREKVIAYIEKGKSEGATLVAGGGIPNNVAGEGYYVQPTVFADVTDEMTIAREEIFGPVMSVLDFDDEDEVIVRANASEFGLSGGVFTADLTRAHRVVDRLEAGTLWINTYNLCPVEIPFGGSKQSGFGRENSLAALEHYSELKTVYVGMGPVAAPY
;
A
#
# COMPACT_ATOMS: atom_id res chain seq x y z
N MET A 1 0.58 -28.13 7.34
CA MET A 1 0.39 -26.72 6.94
C MET A 1 1.45 -26.36 5.92
N LYS A 2 1.03 -25.80 4.79
CA LYS A 2 1.92 -25.61 3.61
C LYS A 2 2.95 -24.49 3.76
N ALA A 3 2.71 -23.53 4.68
CA ALA A 3 3.53 -22.33 4.84
C ALA A 3 3.82 -21.95 6.31
N GLN A 4 3.86 -22.95 7.21
CA GLN A 4 4.12 -22.72 8.62
C GLN A 4 5.52 -22.12 8.83
N PRO A 5 5.65 -20.91 9.44
CA PRO A 5 6.94 -20.36 9.82
C PRO A 5 7.51 -21.08 11.06
N LYS A 6 8.79 -20.80 11.37
CA LYS A 6 9.49 -21.38 12.52
C LYS A 6 8.89 -20.95 13.86
N ALA A 7 8.37 -19.71 13.94
CA ALA A 7 7.64 -19.15 15.06
C ALA A 7 6.81 -17.95 14.60
N SER A 8 5.97 -17.42 15.48
CA SER A 8 5.01 -16.35 15.16
C SER A 8 5.65 -15.00 14.94
N HIS A 9 6.75 -14.69 15.61
CA HIS A 9 7.42 -13.39 15.55
C HIS A 9 8.87 -13.51 15.10
N PHE A 10 9.45 -12.39 14.59
CA PHE A 10 10.86 -12.26 14.32
C PHE A 10 11.39 -11.02 15.05
N ILE A 11 12.15 -11.22 16.13
CA ILE A 11 12.61 -10.14 17.01
C ILE A 11 14.09 -10.32 17.30
N ASP A 12 14.85 -9.21 17.21
CA ASP A 12 16.28 -9.19 17.53
C ASP A 12 17.09 -10.21 16.71
N GLY A 13 16.73 -10.39 15.44
CA GLY A 13 17.38 -11.29 14.50
C GLY A 13 17.04 -12.77 14.69
N GLU A 14 16.03 -13.11 15.47
CA GLU A 14 15.66 -14.50 15.79
C GLU A 14 14.15 -14.70 15.73
N TYR A 15 13.73 -15.92 15.42
CA TYR A 15 12.34 -16.34 15.56
C TYR A 15 11.97 -16.49 17.04
N VAL A 16 10.82 -15.95 17.42
CA VAL A 16 10.32 -15.95 18.81
C VAL A 16 8.88 -16.42 18.80
N GLU A 17 8.56 -17.34 19.71
CA GLU A 17 7.19 -17.82 19.92
C GLU A 17 6.69 -17.39 21.29
N ASP A 18 5.39 -17.06 21.34
CA ASP A 18 4.66 -16.83 22.59
C ASP A 18 3.22 -17.36 22.41
N THR A 19 2.96 -18.51 22.99
CA THR A 19 1.68 -19.21 22.85
C THR A 19 0.57 -18.64 23.75
N ASP A 20 0.86 -17.62 24.56
CA ASP A 20 -0.15 -16.95 25.39
C ASP A 20 -1.00 -15.97 24.57
N GLY A 21 -0.55 -15.61 23.36
CA GLY A 21 -1.29 -14.77 22.42
C GLY A 21 -2.47 -15.49 21.76
N THR A 22 -3.46 -14.71 21.30
CA THR A 22 -4.59 -15.23 20.52
C THR A 22 -4.09 -15.92 19.24
N VAL A 23 -4.64 -17.09 18.92
CA VAL A 23 -4.30 -17.82 17.69
C VAL A 23 -4.77 -17.05 16.45
N ILE A 24 -3.86 -16.91 15.48
CA ILE A 24 -4.12 -16.36 14.14
C ILE A 24 -3.95 -17.51 13.15
N GLU A 25 -4.98 -17.81 12.37
CA GLU A 25 -4.91 -18.77 11.29
C GLU A 25 -4.77 -18.03 9.96
N SER A 26 -3.67 -18.28 9.25
CA SER A 26 -3.54 -17.89 7.82
C SER A 26 -4.20 -18.98 6.98
N LEU A 27 -5.12 -18.55 6.10
CA LEU A 27 -5.89 -19.43 5.25
C LEU A 27 -5.46 -19.24 3.79
N TYR A 28 -5.40 -20.33 3.02
CA TYR A 28 -5.29 -20.20 1.57
C TYR A 28 -6.65 -19.80 0.99
N PRO A 29 -6.79 -18.57 0.45
CA PRO A 29 -8.11 -18.07 0.04
C PRO A 29 -8.79 -18.86 -1.08
N ALA A 30 -8.02 -19.61 -1.87
CA ALA A 30 -8.56 -20.43 -2.95
C ALA A 30 -9.30 -21.68 -2.46
N THR A 31 -9.00 -22.17 -1.25
CA THR A 31 -9.58 -23.42 -0.72
C THR A 31 -10.15 -23.28 0.69
N GLY A 32 -9.81 -22.19 1.42
CA GLY A 32 -10.14 -22.06 2.85
C GLY A 32 -9.28 -22.92 3.79
N GLU A 33 -8.29 -23.66 3.26
CA GLU A 33 -7.40 -24.50 4.08
C GLU A 33 -6.47 -23.64 4.96
N VAL A 34 -6.25 -24.05 6.20
CA VAL A 34 -5.24 -23.45 7.08
C VAL A 34 -3.83 -23.77 6.58
N ILE A 35 -3.07 -22.75 6.22
CA ILE A 35 -1.68 -22.87 5.73
C ILE A 35 -0.65 -22.60 6.81
N ALA A 36 -1.00 -21.81 7.84
CA ALA A 36 -0.16 -21.56 9.01
C ALA A 36 -1.01 -21.20 10.23
N ARG A 37 -0.44 -21.46 11.42
CA ARG A 37 -0.96 -20.99 12.71
C ARG A 37 0.11 -20.20 13.43
N LEU A 38 -0.26 -19.00 13.87
CA LEU A 38 0.60 -18.08 14.60
C LEU A 38 -0.15 -17.58 15.84
N HIS A 39 0.56 -16.87 16.72
CA HIS A 39 -0.03 -16.22 17.88
C HIS A 39 0.13 -14.70 17.76
N ALA A 40 -0.87 -13.96 18.22
CA ALA A 40 -0.80 -12.51 18.33
C ALA A 40 0.21 -12.12 19.44
N ALA A 41 0.89 -10.98 19.25
CA ALA A 41 1.84 -10.50 20.24
C ALA A 41 1.14 -10.11 21.55
N THR A 42 1.62 -10.68 22.65
CA THR A 42 1.30 -10.25 24.01
C THR A 42 1.98 -8.91 24.32
N PRO A 43 1.58 -8.21 25.38
CA PRO A 43 2.32 -7.02 25.86
C PRO A 43 3.81 -7.28 26.08
N ALA A 44 4.20 -8.48 26.52
CA ALA A 44 5.59 -8.87 26.71
C ALA A 44 6.37 -8.97 25.39
N ILE A 45 5.75 -9.49 24.34
CA ILE A 45 6.34 -9.55 23.00
C ILE A 45 6.48 -8.14 22.40
N ILE A 46 5.48 -7.27 22.57
CA ILE A 46 5.53 -5.88 22.12
C ILE A 46 6.70 -5.15 22.78
N GLU A 47 6.79 -5.24 24.11
CA GLU A 47 7.88 -4.62 24.87
C GLU A 47 9.25 -5.14 24.43
N LYS A 48 9.40 -6.47 24.25
CA LYS A 48 10.63 -7.10 23.74
C LYS A 48 11.04 -6.54 22.36
N ALA A 49 10.09 -6.38 21.44
CA ALA A 49 10.36 -5.87 20.10
C ALA A 49 10.77 -4.39 20.12
N ILE A 50 10.08 -3.57 20.91
CA ILE A 50 10.40 -2.14 21.04
C ILE A 50 11.72 -1.93 21.77
N ALA A 51 11.99 -2.68 22.83
CA ALA A 51 13.26 -2.63 23.55
C ALA A 51 14.44 -3.04 22.64
N ALA A 52 14.28 -4.06 21.81
CA ALA A 52 15.27 -4.46 20.81
C ALA A 52 15.54 -3.34 19.80
N ALA A 53 14.46 -2.73 19.27
CA ALA A 53 14.55 -1.61 18.33
C ALA A 53 15.26 -0.38 18.95
N LYS A 54 14.86 0.00 20.15
CA LYS A 54 15.45 1.13 20.90
C LYS A 54 16.94 0.93 21.20
N ARG A 55 17.34 -0.28 21.56
CA ARG A 55 18.73 -0.62 21.81
C ARG A 55 19.60 -0.55 20.56
N ALA A 56 19.13 -1.06 19.43
CA ALA A 56 19.89 -1.15 18.19
C ALA A 56 19.99 0.17 17.42
N GLN A 57 18.99 1.03 17.54
CA GLN A 57 18.81 2.23 16.70
C GLN A 57 19.98 3.23 16.81
N PRO A 58 20.56 3.59 17.98
CA PRO A 58 21.61 4.61 18.06
C PRO A 58 22.88 4.27 17.31
N GLU A 59 23.34 3.02 17.36
CA GLU A 59 24.51 2.56 16.62
C GLU A 59 24.25 2.60 15.12
N TRP A 60 23.07 2.17 14.68
CA TRP A 60 22.64 2.23 13.29
C TRP A 60 22.56 3.68 12.78
N ALA A 61 22.02 4.59 13.56
CA ALA A 61 21.96 6.02 13.24
C ALA A 61 23.35 6.64 13.07
N ALA A 62 24.33 6.18 13.83
CA ALA A 62 25.72 6.66 13.77
C ALA A 62 26.47 6.16 12.52
N MET A 63 26.01 5.09 11.87
CA MET A 63 26.58 4.61 10.62
C MET A 63 26.35 5.60 9.48
N SER A 64 27.32 5.68 8.55
CA SER A 64 27.13 6.54 7.38
C SER A 64 25.96 6.06 6.51
N PRO A 65 25.21 6.98 5.86
CA PRO A 65 24.12 6.59 4.95
C PRO A 65 24.56 5.62 3.84
N MET A 66 25.81 5.72 3.37
CA MET A 66 26.39 4.80 2.39
C MET A 66 26.44 3.36 2.89
N VAL A 67 26.82 3.16 4.17
CA VAL A 67 26.91 1.80 4.76
C VAL A 67 25.50 1.22 4.91
N ARG A 68 24.54 2.01 5.41
CA ARG A 68 23.14 1.59 5.52
C ARG A 68 22.56 1.22 4.15
N GLY A 69 22.85 2.05 3.13
CA GLY A 69 22.38 1.82 1.76
C GLY A 69 22.94 0.52 1.13
N ARG A 70 24.17 0.14 1.43
CA ARG A 70 24.75 -1.12 0.93
C ARG A 70 24.02 -2.36 1.45
N ILE A 71 23.60 -2.34 2.72
CA ILE A 71 22.84 -3.43 3.33
C ILE A 71 21.47 -3.56 2.66
N LEU A 72 20.76 -2.44 2.43
CA LEU A 72 19.47 -2.46 1.74
C LEU A 72 19.59 -2.98 0.30
N LYS A 73 20.63 -2.56 -0.43
CA LYS A 73 20.91 -3.10 -1.78
C LYS A 73 21.14 -4.60 -1.77
N ARG A 74 21.89 -5.12 -0.78
CA ARG A 74 22.08 -6.57 -0.65
C ARG A 74 20.75 -7.29 -0.34
N ALA A 75 19.87 -6.70 0.46
CA ALA A 75 18.52 -7.24 0.67
C ALA A 75 17.70 -7.29 -0.63
N ALA A 76 17.77 -6.25 -1.46
CA ALA A 76 17.14 -6.24 -2.77
C ALA A 76 17.64 -7.36 -3.69
N GLU A 77 18.96 -7.59 -3.73
CA GLU A 77 19.56 -8.70 -4.51
C GLU A 77 19.00 -10.06 -4.05
N ILE A 78 19.00 -10.32 -2.73
CA ILE A 78 18.48 -11.58 -2.18
C ILE A 78 16.98 -11.74 -2.50
N MET A 79 16.20 -10.67 -2.43
CA MET A 79 14.78 -10.72 -2.81
C MET A 79 14.60 -11.11 -4.28
N ARG A 80 15.39 -10.53 -5.19
CA ARG A 80 15.34 -10.88 -6.63
C ARG A 80 15.77 -12.32 -6.88
N GLU A 81 16.81 -12.80 -6.20
CA GLU A 81 17.24 -14.19 -6.25
C GLU A 81 16.12 -15.17 -5.80
N ARG A 82 15.28 -14.73 -4.86
CA ARG A 82 14.19 -15.52 -4.27
C ARG A 82 12.80 -15.12 -4.76
N ASN A 83 12.70 -14.32 -5.82
CA ASN A 83 11.42 -13.77 -6.27
C ASN A 83 10.34 -14.84 -6.42
N ARG A 84 10.62 -15.97 -7.07
CA ARG A 84 9.65 -17.05 -7.28
C ARG A 84 9.09 -17.58 -5.95
N SER A 85 9.91 -17.93 -5.00
CA SER A 85 9.47 -18.47 -3.71
C SER A 85 8.74 -17.44 -2.84
N LEU A 86 9.12 -16.18 -2.92
CA LEU A 86 8.42 -15.08 -2.24
C LEU A 86 7.05 -14.84 -2.87
N SER A 87 6.95 -14.91 -4.19
CA SER A 87 5.69 -14.77 -4.92
C SER A 87 4.73 -15.93 -4.67
N GLU A 88 5.22 -17.16 -4.61
CA GLU A 88 4.42 -18.33 -4.23
C GLU A 88 3.86 -18.18 -2.80
N LEU A 89 4.67 -17.70 -1.86
CA LEU A 89 4.21 -17.42 -0.49
C LEU A 89 3.14 -16.32 -0.49
N GLU A 90 3.36 -15.23 -1.26
CA GLU A 90 2.39 -14.14 -1.40
C GLU A 90 1.07 -14.62 -1.97
N THR A 91 1.11 -15.46 -3.03
CA THR A 91 -0.09 -16.09 -3.63
C THR A 91 -0.83 -16.97 -2.63
N LEU A 92 -0.12 -17.79 -1.85
CA LEU A 92 -0.73 -18.62 -0.81
C LEU A 92 -1.38 -17.80 0.30
N ASP A 93 -0.75 -16.69 0.70
CA ASP A 93 -1.20 -15.87 1.83
C ASP A 93 -2.34 -14.91 1.44
N THR A 94 -2.36 -14.42 0.17
CA THR A 94 -3.29 -13.40 -0.29
C THR A 94 -4.38 -13.89 -1.24
N GLY A 95 -4.14 -14.98 -1.96
CA GLY A 95 -4.98 -15.45 -3.07
C GLY A 95 -4.77 -14.72 -4.40
N LYS A 96 -3.82 -13.77 -4.50
CA LYS A 96 -3.50 -13.11 -5.77
C LYS A 96 -2.91 -14.10 -6.78
N PRO A 97 -3.23 -13.98 -8.09
CA PRO A 97 -2.63 -14.81 -9.13
C PRO A 97 -1.10 -14.75 -9.14
N ILE A 98 -0.45 -15.89 -9.29
CA ILE A 98 1.03 -15.98 -9.32
C ILE A 98 1.64 -15.13 -10.44
N GLN A 99 0.97 -15.00 -11.58
CA GLN A 99 1.41 -14.14 -12.67
C GLN A 99 1.47 -12.64 -12.29
N GLU A 100 0.68 -12.22 -11.28
CA GLU A 100 0.73 -10.86 -10.74
C GLU A 100 1.79 -10.73 -9.64
N THR A 101 1.81 -11.66 -8.68
CA THR A 101 2.74 -11.58 -7.54
C THR A 101 4.20 -11.64 -7.97
N ILE A 102 4.52 -12.38 -9.04
CA ILE A 102 5.90 -12.51 -9.54
C ILE A 102 6.46 -11.20 -10.13
N VAL A 103 5.60 -10.33 -10.63
CA VAL A 103 6.00 -9.05 -11.24
C VAL A 103 5.75 -7.83 -10.34
N ALA A 104 4.93 -7.97 -9.29
CA ALA A 104 4.53 -6.84 -8.44
C ALA A 104 5.18 -6.89 -7.06
N ASP A 105 4.75 -7.79 -6.19
CA ASP A 105 4.97 -7.70 -4.75
C ASP A 105 6.42 -7.77 -4.29
N PRO A 106 7.13 -8.91 -4.41
CA PRO A 106 8.53 -8.98 -4.02
C PRO A 106 9.43 -8.09 -4.88
N THR A 107 9.08 -7.93 -6.18
CA THR A 107 9.82 -7.08 -7.11
C THR A 107 9.77 -5.63 -6.67
N SER A 108 8.58 -5.08 -6.41
CA SER A 108 8.42 -3.71 -5.89
C SER A 108 9.07 -3.52 -4.52
N GLY A 109 9.05 -4.54 -3.67
CA GLY A 109 9.76 -4.55 -2.39
C GLY A 109 11.28 -4.46 -2.57
N ALA A 110 11.84 -5.22 -3.51
CA ALA A 110 13.25 -5.18 -3.86
C ALA A 110 13.64 -3.82 -4.45
N ASP A 111 12.81 -3.27 -5.33
CA ASP A 111 13.01 -1.94 -5.92
C ASP A 111 13.05 -0.83 -4.86
N ALA A 112 12.20 -0.93 -3.81
CA ALA A 112 12.23 0.01 -2.70
C ALA A 112 13.57 -0.06 -1.93
N PHE A 113 14.06 -1.24 -1.60
CA PHE A 113 15.35 -1.38 -0.93
C PHE A 113 16.51 -0.90 -1.81
N GLU A 114 16.47 -1.18 -3.10
CA GLU A 114 17.51 -0.70 -4.04
C GLU A 114 17.49 0.81 -4.18
N PHE A 115 16.29 1.40 -4.41
CA PHE A 115 16.12 2.84 -4.57
C PHE A 115 16.61 3.60 -3.33
N PHE A 116 16.07 3.29 -2.15
CA PHE A 116 16.46 3.98 -0.91
C PHE A 116 17.91 3.70 -0.54
N GLY A 117 18.41 2.51 -0.80
CA GLY A 117 19.84 2.18 -0.66
C GLY A 117 20.72 2.99 -1.61
N GLY A 118 20.22 3.34 -2.79
CA GLY A 118 20.95 4.15 -3.79
C GLY A 118 20.95 5.64 -3.48
N VAL A 119 19.83 6.19 -3.04
CA VAL A 119 19.69 7.64 -2.80
C VAL A 119 20.15 8.09 -1.41
N ALA A 120 20.40 7.16 -0.50
CA ALA A 120 20.76 7.46 0.89
C ALA A 120 21.88 8.52 1.05
N PRO A 121 23.02 8.44 0.32
CA PRO A 121 24.09 9.40 0.51
C PRO A 121 23.74 10.82 0.07
N ALA A 122 22.85 10.99 -0.90
CA ALA A 122 22.46 12.29 -1.44
C ALA A 122 21.16 12.82 -0.82
N GLY A 123 20.17 11.94 -0.60
CA GLY A 123 18.84 12.32 -0.10
C GLY A 123 18.79 12.76 1.36
N LEU A 124 19.80 12.38 2.15
CA LEU A 124 19.90 12.74 3.58
C LEU A 124 20.83 13.90 3.87
N ASN A 125 21.27 14.63 2.85
CA ASN A 125 22.13 15.80 3.02
C ASN A 125 21.36 16.97 3.62
N GLY A 126 22.09 17.80 4.38
CA GLY A 126 21.62 19.11 4.86
C GLY A 126 22.02 20.25 3.93
N ALA A 127 21.54 21.45 4.24
CA ALA A 127 21.88 22.70 3.56
C ALA A 127 22.89 23.48 4.35
N HIS A 128 23.78 24.25 3.67
CA HIS A 128 24.58 25.31 4.22
C HIS A 128 23.94 26.66 3.82
N ILE A 129 23.69 27.52 4.79
CA ILE A 129 22.95 28.78 4.61
C ILE A 129 23.86 29.93 5.07
N PRO A 130 24.44 30.73 4.15
CA PRO A 130 25.22 31.91 4.49
C PRO A 130 24.33 33.04 5.10
N LEU A 131 24.78 33.67 6.17
CA LEU A 131 24.04 34.70 6.88
C LEU A 131 24.97 35.91 7.17
N GLY A 132 25.54 36.48 6.12
CA GLY A 132 26.52 37.55 6.23
C GLY A 132 27.87 37.02 6.71
N GLN A 133 28.32 37.41 7.91
CA GLN A 133 29.53 36.87 8.54
C GLN A 133 29.29 35.54 9.24
N ASP A 134 28.04 35.27 9.59
CA ASP A 134 27.60 34.02 10.22
C ASP A 134 27.11 33.02 9.17
N PHE A 135 26.80 31.80 9.59
CA PHE A 135 26.14 30.81 8.76
C PHE A 135 25.29 29.86 9.60
N ALA A 136 24.34 29.21 8.94
CA ALA A 136 23.65 28.09 9.53
C ALA A 136 23.83 26.84 8.65
N TYR A 137 23.71 25.68 9.25
CA TYR A 137 23.57 24.44 8.50
C TYR A 137 22.44 23.59 9.06
N THR A 138 21.83 22.81 8.18
CA THR A 138 20.84 21.83 8.58
C THR A 138 21.40 20.41 8.43
N LYS A 139 20.86 19.47 9.16
CA LYS A 139 21.09 18.04 8.97
C LYS A 139 19.82 17.27 9.24
N ARG A 140 19.59 16.18 8.51
CA ARG A 140 18.51 15.26 8.81
C ARG A 140 18.93 14.31 9.92
N VAL A 141 18.07 14.12 10.91
CA VAL A 141 18.27 13.20 12.03
C VAL A 141 17.14 12.17 12.04
N PRO A 142 17.41 10.92 12.44
CA PRO A 142 16.36 9.89 12.56
C PRO A 142 15.36 10.24 13.66
N LEU A 143 14.15 9.71 13.55
CA LEU A 143 13.08 9.85 14.55
C LEU A 143 13.29 8.92 15.76
N GLY A 144 13.87 7.73 15.53
CA GLY A 144 14.08 6.70 16.54
C GLY A 144 13.40 5.39 16.21
N VAL A 145 12.46 4.93 17.05
CA VAL A 145 11.68 3.72 16.81
C VAL A 145 10.42 4.06 16.03
N CYS A 146 10.26 3.43 14.86
CA CYS A 146 9.08 3.55 14.01
C CYS A 146 8.23 2.28 14.12
N VAL A 147 6.92 2.44 14.03
CA VAL A 147 5.96 1.35 13.87
C VAL A 147 5.38 1.38 12.47
N GLY A 148 5.45 0.25 11.76
CA GLY A 148 4.76 0.01 10.52
C GLY A 148 3.56 -0.90 10.74
N ILE A 149 2.37 -0.51 10.26
CA ILE A 149 1.17 -1.35 10.28
C ILE A 149 0.76 -1.60 8.84
N GLY A 150 0.81 -2.87 8.42
CA GLY A 150 0.57 -3.30 7.06
C GLY A 150 -0.89 -3.65 6.78
N ALA A 151 -1.27 -3.56 5.51
CA ALA A 151 -2.53 -4.07 4.98
C ALA A 151 -2.32 -5.42 4.30
N TRP A 152 -3.42 -6.12 4.05
CA TRP A 152 -3.40 -7.50 3.58
C TRP A 152 -3.31 -7.65 2.04
N ASN A 153 -3.47 -6.57 1.29
CA ASN A 153 -3.52 -6.67 -0.18
C ASN A 153 -2.13 -6.76 -0.86
N TYR A 154 -1.11 -6.12 -0.29
CA TYR A 154 0.29 -6.16 -0.76
C TYR A 154 1.25 -6.32 0.43
N PRO A 155 1.17 -7.43 1.20
CA PRO A 155 1.85 -7.54 2.50
C PRO A 155 3.36 -7.40 2.43
N GLN A 156 4.05 -8.03 1.46
CA GLN A 156 5.51 -7.91 1.31
C GLN A 156 5.91 -6.53 0.81
N GLN A 157 5.23 -6.01 -0.22
CA GLN A 157 5.49 -4.69 -0.76
C GLN A 157 5.35 -3.60 0.31
N ILE A 158 4.24 -3.60 1.06
CA ILE A 158 3.97 -2.61 2.11
C ILE A 158 5.00 -2.68 3.22
N ALA A 159 5.44 -3.89 3.61
CA ALA A 159 6.51 -4.05 4.59
C ALA A 159 7.81 -3.39 4.09
N CYS A 160 8.19 -3.60 2.84
CA CYS A 160 9.40 -3.03 2.24
C CYS A 160 9.28 -1.51 2.04
N TRP A 161 8.14 -1.01 1.56
CA TRP A 161 7.91 0.43 1.34
C TRP A 161 8.01 1.25 2.62
N LYS A 162 7.64 0.65 3.77
CA LYS A 162 7.79 1.29 5.08
C LYS A 162 9.19 1.08 5.68
N ALA A 163 9.75 -0.12 5.55
CA ALA A 163 11.04 -0.46 6.12
C ALA A 163 12.20 0.27 5.43
N ALA A 164 12.19 0.36 4.09
CA ALA A 164 13.31 0.92 3.34
C ALA A 164 13.62 2.39 3.71
N PRO A 165 12.65 3.33 3.65
CA PRO A 165 12.89 4.71 4.04
C PRO A 165 13.17 4.85 5.55
N ALA A 166 12.52 4.06 6.41
CA ALA A 166 12.78 4.08 7.85
C ALA A 166 14.23 3.71 8.16
N LEU A 167 14.68 2.56 7.65
CA LEU A 167 16.03 2.03 7.91
C LEU A 167 17.10 2.94 7.31
N VAL A 168 16.93 3.42 6.08
CA VAL A 168 17.92 4.27 5.45
C VAL A 168 18.09 5.60 6.16
N CYS A 169 17.02 6.15 6.74
CA CYS A 169 17.08 7.36 7.58
C CYS A 169 17.75 7.14 8.94
N GLY A 170 18.06 5.88 9.30
CA GLY A 170 18.71 5.55 10.57
C GLY A 170 17.76 5.20 11.71
N ASN A 171 16.48 4.93 11.39
CA ASN A 171 15.50 4.46 12.36
C ASN A 171 15.57 2.94 12.53
N ALA A 172 14.97 2.44 13.61
CA ALA A 172 14.55 1.05 13.75
C ALA A 172 13.04 0.94 13.50
N MET A 173 12.55 -0.24 13.09
CA MET A 173 11.14 -0.47 12.85
C MET A 173 10.62 -1.74 13.53
N VAL A 174 9.46 -1.63 14.17
CA VAL A 174 8.61 -2.76 14.54
C VAL A 174 7.45 -2.79 13.54
N PHE A 175 7.34 -3.85 12.78
CA PHE A 175 6.32 -4.03 11.76
C PHE A 175 5.26 -5.04 12.19
N LYS A 176 3.99 -4.65 12.10
CA LYS A 176 2.83 -5.50 12.30
C LYS A 176 2.12 -5.74 10.98
N PRO A 177 2.22 -6.91 10.35
CA PRO A 177 1.41 -7.26 9.18
C PRO A 177 -0.07 -7.38 9.54
N SER A 178 -0.93 -7.47 8.53
CA SER A 178 -2.32 -7.84 8.75
C SER A 178 -2.43 -9.30 9.22
N GLU A 179 -3.37 -9.56 10.10
CA GLU A 179 -3.72 -10.91 10.56
C GLU A 179 -4.21 -11.84 9.43
N ASN A 180 -4.73 -11.27 8.33
CA ASN A 180 -5.15 -12.03 7.16
C ASN A 180 -3.97 -12.53 6.32
N THR A 181 -2.83 -11.82 6.34
CA THR A 181 -1.66 -12.11 5.50
C THR A 181 -0.38 -11.91 6.30
N PRO A 182 -0.12 -12.78 7.28
CA PRO A 182 0.92 -12.57 8.29
C PRO A 182 2.32 -13.04 7.84
N LEU A 183 2.44 -13.81 6.75
CA LEU A 183 3.62 -14.64 6.49
C LEU A 183 4.76 -13.89 5.79
N GLY A 184 4.42 -13.05 4.81
CA GLY A 184 5.41 -12.39 3.94
C GLY A 184 6.41 -11.52 4.71
N ALA A 185 5.96 -10.75 5.70
CA ALA A 185 6.82 -9.86 6.49
C ALA A 185 7.91 -10.58 7.27
N LEU A 186 7.65 -11.83 7.71
CA LEU A 186 8.67 -12.67 8.38
C LEU A 186 9.82 -13.00 7.44
N LYS A 187 9.53 -13.24 6.15
CA LYS A 187 10.57 -13.49 5.13
C LYS A 187 11.38 -12.25 4.83
N ILE A 188 10.75 -11.07 4.82
CA ILE A 188 11.48 -9.80 4.67
C ILE A 188 12.44 -9.59 5.85
N ALA A 189 12.04 -9.93 7.09
CA ALA A 189 12.92 -9.84 8.25
C ALA A 189 14.11 -10.81 8.17
N GLU A 190 13.91 -12.06 7.73
CA GLU A 190 14.99 -13.03 7.46
C GLU A 190 15.98 -12.48 6.43
N ILE A 191 15.47 -11.94 5.31
CA ILE A 191 16.30 -11.41 4.22
C ILE A 191 17.11 -10.20 4.68
N LEU A 192 16.51 -9.26 5.40
CA LEU A 192 17.22 -8.10 5.94
C LEU A 192 18.34 -8.53 6.89
N HIS A 193 18.07 -9.52 7.76
CA HIS A 193 19.09 -10.06 8.66
C HIS A 193 20.22 -10.75 7.89
N GLU A 194 19.92 -11.57 6.89
CA GLU A 194 20.89 -12.22 6.00
C GLU A 194 21.73 -11.20 5.20
N ALA A 195 21.13 -10.08 4.79
CA ALA A 195 21.80 -8.98 4.11
C ALA A 195 22.79 -8.21 5.02
N GLY A 196 22.82 -8.51 6.32
CA GLY A 196 23.71 -7.91 7.31
C GLY A 196 23.09 -6.75 8.09
N LEU A 197 21.75 -6.60 8.08
CA LEU A 197 21.09 -5.65 8.96
C LEU A 197 21.32 -6.06 10.42
N PRO A 198 21.84 -5.17 11.30
CA PRO A 198 22.03 -5.47 12.71
C PRO A 198 20.74 -5.93 13.41
N LYS A 199 20.90 -6.85 14.36
CA LYS A 199 19.78 -7.38 15.16
C LYS A 199 19.02 -6.25 15.83
N GLY A 200 17.69 -6.38 15.91
CA GLY A 200 16.78 -5.41 16.53
C GLY A 200 16.33 -4.26 15.62
N LEU A 201 16.96 -4.00 14.47
CA LEU A 201 16.56 -2.86 13.61
C LEU A 201 15.27 -3.07 12.83
N PHE A 202 14.97 -4.31 12.45
CA PHE A 202 13.68 -4.64 11.85
C PHE A 202 13.09 -5.86 12.59
N ASN A 203 11.97 -5.63 13.26
CA ASN A 203 11.27 -6.65 14.03
C ASN A 203 9.87 -6.83 13.49
N VAL A 204 9.40 -8.07 13.39
CA VAL A 204 8.05 -8.40 12.94
C VAL A 204 7.30 -9.08 14.08
N ILE A 205 6.16 -8.51 14.44
CA ILE A 205 5.26 -9.10 15.43
C ILE A 205 3.89 -9.30 14.81
N GLN A 206 3.31 -10.48 15.04
CA GLN A 206 1.94 -10.75 14.62
C GLN A 206 0.96 -10.08 15.56
N GLY A 207 -0.23 -9.80 15.07
CA GLY A 207 -1.25 -9.21 15.92
C GLY A 207 -2.54 -8.91 15.18
N ASP A 208 -3.59 -8.88 15.93
CA ASP A 208 -4.93 -8.53 15.52
C ASP A 208 -5.23 -7.03 15.76
N ARG A 209 -6.52 -6.69 15.80
CA ARG A 209 -7.01 -5.33 16.07
C ARG A 209 -6.58 -4.76 17.43
N ASP A 210 -6.28 -5.62 18.42
CA ASP A 210 -5.97 -5.21 19.80
C ASP A 210 -4.48 -4.91 19.97
N THR A 211 -3.61 -5.50 19.15
CA THR A 211 -2.16 -5.26 19.12
C THR A 211 -1.83 -3.83 18.60
N GLY A 212 -2.57 -3.34 17.61
CA GLY A 212 -2.33 -2.02 17.00
C GLY A 212 -2.31 -0.86 18.00
N PRO A 213 -3.33 -0.70 18.85
CA PRO A 213 -3.38 0.35 19.88
C PRO A 213 -2.21 0.29 20.87
N LEU A 214 -1.75 -0.88 21.25
CA LEU A 214 -0.61 -1.04 22.17
C LEU A 214 0.68 -0.49 21.56
N LEU A 215 0.93 -0.77 20.27
CA LEU A 215 2.05 -0.22 19.54
C LEU A 215 1.96 1.29 19.35
N VAL A 216 0.79 1.79 18.93
CA VAL A 216 0.59 3.22 18.66
C VAL A 216 0.75 4.08 19.89
N ASN A 217 0.30 3.59 21.05
CA ASN A 217 0.38 4.33 22.33
C ASN A 217 1.70 4.15 23.07
N HIS A 218 2.60 3.25 22.64
CA HIS A 218 3.83 2.99 23.37
C HIS A 218 4.75 4.23 23.43
N ALA A 219 5.25 4.56 24.62
CA ALA A 219 6.00 5.81 24.87
C ALA A 219 7.28 5.96 24.01
N ASP A 220 7.98 4.85 23.74
CA ASP A 220 9.23 4.85 22.97
C ASP A 220 9.03 4.86 21.44
N VAL A 221 7.78 4.84 20.95
CA VAL A 221 7.48 4.94 19.52
C VAL A 221 7.39 6.40 19.11
N ALA A 222 8.24 6.82 18.17
CA ALA A 222 8.29 8.19 17.65
C ALA A 222 7.40 8.39 16.41
N LYS A 223 7.19 7.33 15.62
CA LYS A 223 6.42 7.38 14.36
C LYS A 223 5.56 6.15 14.16
N VAL A 224 4.37 6.39 13.59
CA VAL A 224 3.47 5.34 13.09
C VAL A 224 3.20 5.55 11.60
N SER A 225 3.42 4.51 10.79
CA SER A 225 3.02 4.47 9.38
C SER A 225 1.98 3.36 9.20
N LEU A 226 0.78 3.72 8.77
CA LEU A 226 -0.34 2.80 8.57
C LEU A 226 -0.74 2.76 7.09
N THR A 227 -0.93 1.54 6.57
CA THR A 227 -1.73 1.30 5.37
C THR A 227 -2.98 0.51 5.79
N GLY A 228 -4.18 1.00 5.44
CA GLY A 228 -5.42 0.35 5.85
C GLY A 228 -6.70 1.13 5.53
N SER A 229 -7.79 0.83 6.24
CA SER A 229 -9.07 1.49 6.04
C SER A 229 -9.14 2.88 6.69
N VAL A 230 -9.97 3.78 6.14
CA VAL A 230 -10.20 5.12 6.71
C VAL A 230 -10.62 5.09 8.19
N PRO A 231 -11.56 4.23 8.63
CA PRO A 231 -11.91 4.16 10.05
C PRO A 231 -10.73 3.77 10.95
N THR A 232 -9.83 2.89 10.48
CA THR A 232 -8.61 2.52 11.22
C THR A 232 -7.62 3.67 11.23
N GLY A 233 -7.41 4.33 10.10
CA GLY A 233 -6.53 5.50 9.97
C GLY A 233 -6.92 6.63 10.92
N ARG A 234 -8.21 6.97 10.98
CA ARG A 234 -8.72 7.99 11.91
C ARG A 234 -8.39 7.65 13.37
N ARG A 235 -8.58 6.39 13.79
CA ARG A 235 -8.27 5.95 15.17
C ARG A 235 -6.78 6.00 15.47
N VAL A 236 -5.95 5.52 14.55
CA VAL A 236 -4.48 5.52 14.71
C VAL A 236 -3.94 6.96 14.72
N ALA A 237 -4.41 7.82 13.83
CA ALA A 237 -4.00 9.23 13.80
C ALA A 237 -4.38 9.96 15.09
N ALA A 238 -5.59 9.77 15.59
CA ALA A 238 -6.05 10.37 16.84
C ALA A 238 -5.22 9.89 18.05
N ALA A 239 -4.92 8.59 18.14
CA ALA A 239 -4.09 8.04 19.20
C ALA A 239 -2.64 8.56 19.15
N ALA A 240 -2.05 8.63 17.96
CA ALA A 240 -0.70 9.14 17.75
C ALA A 240 -0.59 10.63 18.08
N ALA A 241 -1.60 11.43 17.74
CA ALA A 241 -1.65 12.88 18.04
C ALA A 241 -1.62 13.16 19.54
N GLY A 242 -2.23 12.32 20.37
CA GLY A 242 -2.20 12.43 21.82
C GLY A 242 -0.79 12.39 22.43
N ASN A 243 0.18 11.83 21.72
CA ASN A 243 1.58 11.74 22.12
C ASN A 243 2.53 12.49 21.15
N LEU A 244 2.00 13.35 20.28
CA LEU A 244 2.75 14.15 19.28
C LEU A 244 3.66 13.30 18.38
N LYS A 245 3.24 12.08 18.04
CA LYS A 245 4.00 11.19 17.17
C LYS A 245 3.85 11.59 15.71
N HIS A 246 4.92 11.39 14.94
CA HIS A 246 4.83 11.48 13.48
C HIS A 246 3.92 10.39 12.93
N VAL A 247 3.15 10.72 11.90
CA VAL A 247 2.26 9.77 11.25
C VAL A 247 2.32 9.86 9.73
N THR A 248 2.17 8.72 9.07
CA THR A 248 1.88 8.59 7.63
C THR A 248 0.69 7.65 7.48
N MET A 249 -0.34 8.09 6.76
CA MET A 249 -1.59 7.35 6.57
C MET A 249 -1.83 7.12 5.09
N GLU A 250 -1.79 5.85 4.67
CA GLU A 250 -2.15 5.39 3.33
C GLU A 250 -3.47 4.62 3.44
N LEU A 251 -4.55 5.26 3.02
CA LEU A 251 -5.91 4.77 3.26
C LEU A 251 -6.65 4.49 1.96
N GLY A 252 -7.92 4.13 2.07
CA GLY A 252 -8.75 3.78 0.93
C GLY A 252 -8.98 4.89 -0.08
N GLY A 253 -9.56 4.51 -1.21
CA GLY A 253 -9.89 5.42 -2.30
C GLY A 253 -11.19 5.06 -3.01
N LYS A 254 -11.74 6.04 -3.74
CA LYS A 254 -12.81 5.87 -4.71
C LYS A 254 -12.47 6.67 -5.97
N SER A 255 -11.36 6.29 -6.56
CA SER A 255 -10.69 7.07 -7.59
C SER A 255 -11.48 7.14 -8.89
N PRO A 256 -11.48 8.30 -9.59
CA PRO A 256 -12.03 8.44 -10.92
C PRO A 256 -11.07 7.93 -11.98
N LEU A 257 -11.60 7.29 -13.03
CA LEU A 257 -10.95 7.05 -14.31
C LEU A 257 -11.81 7.68 -15.38
N ILE A 258 -11.31 8.67 -16.09
CA ILE A 258 -12.06 9.48 -17.05
C ILE A 258 -11.65 9.10 -18.47
N VAL A 259 -12.61 8.77 -19.33
CA VAL A 259 -12.38 8.37 -20.72
C VAL A 259 -13.12 9.34 -21.65
N PHE A 260 -12.38 10.17 -22.36
CA PHE A 260 -12.91 11.09 -23.39
C PHE A 260 -13.15 10.38 -24.72
N ASP A 261 -13.97 10.97 -25.58
CA ASP A 261 -14.40 10.38 -26.85
C ASP A 261 -13.28 10.26 -27.90
N ASP A 262 -12.20 11.01 -27.73
CA ASP A 262 -10.98 10.95 -28.56
C ASP A 262 -9.92 9.95 -28.05
N ALA A 263 -10.19 9.23 -26.95
CA ALA A 263 -9.26 8.27 -26.40
C ALA A 263 -9.05 7.07 -27.32
N ASP A 264 -7.84 6.50 -27.31
CA ASP A 264 -7.64 5.14 -27.84
C ASP A 264 -8.48 4.16 -27.02
N LEU A 265 -9.51 3.61 -27.66
CA LEU A 265 -10.55 2.86 -26.95
C LEU A 265 -10.04 1.54 -26.39
N ASP A 266 -9.10 0.86 -27.06
CA ASP A 266 -8.52 -0.40 -26.58
C ASP A 266 -7.62 -0.18 -25.37
N SER A 267 -6.83 0.89 -25.37
CA SER A 267 -6.04 1.33 -24.22
C SER A 267 -6.92 1.76 -23.04
N ALA A 268 -8.00 2.51 -23.30
CA ALA A 268 -8.93 2.97 -22.26
C ALA A 268 -9.65 1.80 -21.58
N VAL A 269 -10.13 0.80 -22.36
CA VAL A 269 -10.72 -0.43 -21.84
C VAL A 269 -9.68 -1.23 -21.06
N GLY A 270 -8.44 -1.36 -21.57
CA GLY A 270 -7.34 -2.01 -20.87
C GLY A 270 -7.01 -1.34 -19.53
N GLY A 271 -6.91 -0.02 -19.52
CA GLY A 271 -6.68 0.76 -18.31
C GLY A 271 -7.81 0.64 -17.29
N ALA A 272 -9.07 0.64 -17.74
CA ALA A 272 -10.22 0.44 -16.87
C ALA A 272 -10.20 -0.97 -16.24
N MET A 273 -9.88 -2.02 -17.02
CA MET A 273 -9.74 -3.39 -16.50
C MET A 273 -8.58 -3.49 -15.49
N LEU A 274 -7.40 -2.95 -15.82
CA LEU A 274 -6.25 -2.89 -14.93
C LEU A 274 -6.58 -2.14 -13.63
N GLY A 275 -7.28 -1.01 -13.74
CA GLY A 275 -7.71 -0.19 -12.60
C GLY A 275 -8.89 -0.74 -11.81
N ASN A 276 -9.41 -1.95 -12.12
CA ASN A 276 -10.56 -2.53 -11.41
C ASN A 276 -10.44 -4.03 -11.11
N PHE A 277 -9.67 -4.78 -11.90
CA PHE A 277 -9.64 -6.25 -11.79
C PHE A 277 -8.28 -6.80 -11.37
N TYR A 278 -7.19 -6.05 -11.55
CA TYR A 278 -5.88 -6.43 -11.04
C TYR A 278 -5.95 -6.71 -9.53
N SER A 279 -5.27 -7.74 -9.06
CA SER A 279 -5.35 -8.24 -7.68
C SER A 279 -6.79 -8.49 -7.21
N THR A 280 -7.66 -8.95 -8.13
CA THR A 280 -9.09 -9.16 -7.87
C THR A 280 -9.78 -7.90 -7.32
N GLY A 281 -9.37 -6.72 -7.82
CA GLY A 281 -9.91 -5.42 -7.42
C GLY A 281 -9.52 -4.93 -6.02
N GLN A 282 -8.60 -5.63 -5.34
CA GLN A 282 -8.18 -5.32 -3.96
C GLN A 282 -7.02 -4.33 -3.91
N VAL A 283 -7.15 -3.23 -4.65
CA VAL A 283 -6.14 -2.18 -4.79
C VAL A 283 -6.71 -0.84 -4.38
N CYS A 284 -6.03 -0.13 -3.48
CA CYS A 284 -6.50 1.16 -2.94
C CYS A 284 -6.60 2.26 -4.00
N SER A 285 -5.72 2.24 -5.02
CA SER A 285 -5.68 3.23 -6.11
C SER A 285 -6.68 2.96 -7.24
N ASN A 286 -7.46 1.88 -7.19
CA ASN A 286 -8.34 1.48 -8.28
C ASN A 286 -9.32 2.58 -8.70
N GLY A 287 -9.39 2.84 -10.02
CA GLY A 287 -10.30 3.77 -10.68
C GLY A 287 -11.70 3.20 -10.81
N THR A 288 -12.36 2.94 -9.69
CA THR A 288 -13.63 2.21 -9.65
C THR A 288 -14.83 3.03 -10.10
N ARG A 289 -14.70 4.36 -10.19
CA ARG A 289 -15.64 5.25 -10.88
C ARG A 289 -15.12 5.54 -12.28
N VAL A 290 -15.55 4.74 -13.26
CA VAL A 290 -15.15 4.89 -14.66
C VAL A 290 -16.14 5.82 -15.35
N PHE A 291 -15.74 7.08 -15.54
CA PHE A 291 -16.50 8.08 -16.28
C PHE A 291 -16.20 7.93 -17.77
N VAL A 292 -17.22 7.67 -18.57
CA VAL A 292 -17.07 7.49 -20.03
C VAL A 292 -17.90 8.54 -20.75
N GLN A 293 -17.29 9.30 -21.65
CA GLN A 293 -18.01 10.31 -22.43
C GLN A 293 -19.09 9.65 -23.29
N LYS A 294 -20.31 10.21 -23.30
CA LYS A 294 -21.50 9.58 -23.88
C LYS A 294 -21.30 9.06 -25.30
N GLY A 295 -20.56 9.80 -26.12
CA GLY A 295 -20.35 9.46 -27.53
C GLY A 295 -19.72 8.09 -27.78
N ILE A 296 -18.88 7.60 -26.88
CA ILE A 296 -18.17 6.31 -27.01
C ILE A 296 -18.68 5.22 -26.05
N LYS A 297 -19.60 5.55 -25.13
CA LYS A 297 -20.04 4.64 -24.05
C LYS A 297 -20.48 3.28 -24.59
N THR A 298 -21.26 3.23 -25.65
CA THR A 298 -21.79 1.98 -26.19
C THR A 298 -20.70 1.04 -26.68
N GLU A 299 -19.72 1.56 -27.44
CA GLU A 299 -18.61 0.73 -27.97
C GLU A 299 -17.62 0.38 -26.85
N PHE A 300 -17.39 1.29 -25.87
CA PHE A 300 -16.59 1.03 -24.69
C PHE A 300 -17.18 -0.15 -23.89
N LEU A 301 -18.46 -0.12 -23.55
CA LEU A 301 -19.12 -1.18 -22.79
C LEU A 301 -19.14 -2.50 -23.54
N LYS A 302 -19.30 -2.49 -24.86
CA LYS A 302 -19.26 -3.70 -25.70
C LYS A 302 -17.88 -4.37 -25.62
N ARG A 303 -16.78 -3.62 -25.79
CA ARG A 303 -15.42 -4.16 -25.69
C ARG A 303 -15.09 -4.61 -24.27
N LEU A 304 -15.46 -3.80 -23.28
CA LEU A 304 -15.26 -4.10 -21.87
C LEU A 304 -15.96 -5.40 -21.49
N LYS A 305 -17.23 -5.57 -21.86
CA LYS A 305 -18.00 -6.80 -21.60
C LYS A 305 -17.30 -8.03 -22.17
N ALA A 306 -16.97 -8.00 -23.46
CA ALA A 306 -16.34 -9.12 -24.13
C ALA A 306 -15.00 -9.53 -23.47
N ARG A 307 -14.17 -8.56 -23.08
CA ARG A 307 -12.90 -8.82 -22.41
C ARG A 307 -13.08 -9.30 -20.97
N THR A 308 -14.06 -8.77 -20.24
CA THR A 308 -14.36 -9.16 -18.85
C THR A 308 -14.87 -10.60 -18.79
N GLU A 309 -15.79 -10.98 -19.69
CA GLU A 309 -16.34 -12.33 -19.76
C GLU A 309 -15.31 -13.39 -20.21
N ALA A 310 -14.24 -12.98 -20.87
CA ALA A 310 -13.15 -13.85 -21.30
C ALA A 310 -12.07 -14.08 -20.23
N MET A 311 -12.13 -13.38 -19.07
CA MET A 311 -11.12 -13.52 -18.03
C MET A 311 -11.16 -14.90 -17.37
N LEU A 312 -9.97 -15.48 -17.17
CA LEU A 312 -9.81 -16.79 -16.54
C LEU A 312 -9.82 -16.66 -15.02
N ILE A 313 -10.85 -17.22 -14.40
CA ILE A 313 -11.00 -17.34 -12.95
C ILE A 313 -10.58 -18.74 -12.54
N GLY A 314 -9.64 -18.89 -11.62
CA GLY A 314 -9.12 -20.22 -11.27
C GLY A 314 -8.19 -20.23 -10.06
N ASP A 315 -7.44 -21.35 -9.93
CA ASP A 315 -6.42 -21.49 -8.90
C ASP A 315 -5.35 -20.39 -9.09
N PRO A 316 -5.09 -19.53 -8.09
CA PRO A 316 -4.11 -18.47 -8.21
C PRO A 316 -2.66 -18.97 -8.40
N MET A 317 -2.38 -20.25 -8.11
CA MET A 317 -1.07 -20.85 -8.39
C MET A 317 -0.90 -21.29 -9.85
N ASP A 318 -1.96 -21.32 -10.65
CA ASP A 318 -1.89 -21.54 -12.09
C ASP A 318 -1.49 -20.23 -12.79
N GLU A 319 -0.42 -20.27 -13.59
CA GLU A 319 0.11 -19.10 -14.32
C GLU A 319 -0.88 -18.54 -15.37
N ALA A 320 -1.90 -19.31 -15.79
CA ALA A 320 -2.95 -18.83 -16.68
C ALA A 320 -4.07 -18.06 -15.95
N THR A 321 -4.20 -18.22 -14.64
CA THR A 321 -5.27 -17.58 -13.87
C THR A 321 -5.09 -16.05 -13.84
N GLN A 322 -6.14 -15.33 -14.21
CA GLN A 322 -6.17 -13.86 -14.22
C GLN A 322 -6.93 -13.26 -13.02
N ILE A 323 -7.89 -14.02 -12.49
CA ILE A 323 -8.68 -13.62 -11.33
C ILE A 323 -8.59 -14.71 -10.26
N GLY A 324 -8.00 -14.36 -9.14
CA GLY A 324 -7.95 -15.18 -7.94
C GLY A 324 -9.15 -14.94 -7.00
N PRO A 325 -9.15 -15.55 -5.81
CA PRO A 325 -10.16 -15.31 -4.78
C PRO A 325 -9.95 -13.95 -4.08
N MET A 326 -10.96 -13.51 -3.35
CA MET A 326 -10.85 -12.47 -2.31
C MET A 326 -10.00 -13.00 -1.15
N VAL A 327 -9.33 -12.11 -0.43
CA VAL A 327 -8.42 -12.48 0.69
C VAL A 327 -9.10 -13.29 1.80
N SER A 328 -10.40 -13.09 2.02
CA SER A 328 -11.15 -13.74 3.09
C SER A 328 -12.62 -13.92 2.76
N TRP A 329 -13.28 -14.82 3.47
CA TRP A 329 -14.73 -14.96 3.41
C TRP A 329 -15.45 -13.64 3.70
N ALA A 330 -15.05 -12.93 4.75
CA ALA A 330 -15.69 -11.67 5.14
C ALA A 330 -15.60 -10.61 4.02
N GLN A 331 -14.46 -10.53 3.32
CA GLN A 331 -14.30 -9.61 2.20
C GLN A 331 -15.15 -10.04 0.99
N ARG A 332 -15.24 -11.36 0.71
CA ARG A 332 -16.13 -11.86 -0.34
C ARG A 332 -17.59 -11.46 -0.09
N GLU A 333 -18.09 -11.72 1.12
CA GLU A 333 -19.48 -11.40 1.48
C GLU A 333 -19.76 -9.89 1.40
N LYS A 334 -18.79 -9.07 1.84
CA LYS A 334 -18.87 -7.62 1.67
C LYS A 334 -19.04 -7.22 0.21
N VAL A 335 -18.21 -7.78 -0.68
CA VAL A 335 -18.27 -7.47 -2.13
C VAL A 335 -19.59 -7.94 -2.75
N ILE A 336 -20.07 -9.14 -2.41
CA ILE A 336 -21.37 -9.65 -2.89
C ILE A 336 -22.50 -8.73 -2.41
N ALA A 337 -22.48 -8.26 -1.16
CA ALA A 337 -23.47 -7.33 -0.65
C ALA A 337 -23.50 -6.01 -1.45
N TYR A 338 -22.35 -5.47 -1.86
CA TYR A 338 -22.28 -4.31 -2.75
C TYR A 338 -22.80 -4.59 -4.15
N ILE A 339 -22.54 -5.77 -4.70
CA ILE A 339 -23.10 -6.18 -6.01
C ILE A 339 -24.64 -6.19 -5.95
N GLU A 340 -25.21 -6.80 -4.91
CA GLU A 340 -26.67 -6.82 -4.73
C GLU A 340 -27.24 -5.40 -4.47
N LYS A 341 -26.49 -4.57 -3.75
CA LYS A 341 -26.85 -3.17 -3.53
C LYS A 341 -26.91 -2.40 -4.85
N GLY A 342 -25.90 -2.53 -5.72
CA GLY A 342 -25.90 -1.90 -7.05
C GLY A 342 -27.10 -2.32 -7.90
N LYS A 343 -27.41 -3.63 -7.93
CA LYS A 343 -28.62 -4.14 -8.61
C LYS A 343 -29.90 -3.52 -8.03
N SER A 344 -30.01 -3.45 -6.71
CA SER A 344 -31.21 -2.92 -6.03
C SER A 344 -31.40 -1.41 -6.20
N GLU A 345 -30.32 -0.65 -6.42
CA GLU A 345 -30.33 0.78 -6.70
C GLU A 345 -30.59 1.10 -8.19
N GLY A 346 -30.70 0.08 -9.04
CA GLY A 346 -31.07 0.23 -10.45
C GLY A 346 -29.91 0.35 -11.42
N ALA A 347 -28.68 0.06 -11.01
CA ALA A 347 -27.53 -0.01 -11.93
C ALA A 347 -27.71 -1.19 -12.90
N THR A 348 -27.34 -1.00 -14.17
CA THR A 348 -27.41 -2.02 -15.21
C THR A 348 -26.23 -2.97 -15.11
N LEU A 349 -26.46 -4.25 -14.82
CA LEU A 349 -25.42 -5.26 -14.80
C LEU A 349 -24.99 -5.60 -16.25
N VAL A 350 -23.74 -5.34 -16.58
CA VAL A 350 -23.15 -5.57 -17.91
C VAL A 350 -22.43 -6.92 -17.98
N ALA A 351 -21.68 -7.28 -16.93
CA ALA A 351 -20.93 -8.53 -16.84
C ALA A 351 -20.77 -8.96 -15.37
N GLY A 352 -20.56 -10.25 -15.13
CA GLY A 352 -20.32 -10.82 -13.80
C GLY A 352 -21.57 -10.81 -12.91
N GLY A 353 -21.43 -10.33 -11.67
CA GLY A 353 -22.56 -10.10 -10.76
C GLY A 353 -22.83 -11.22 -9.76
N GLY A 354 -21.88 -12.11 -9.50
CA GLY A 354 -22.07 -13.23 -8.59
C GLY A 354 -20.80 -14.03 -8.27
N ILE A 355 -21.02 -15.26 -7.81
CA ILE A 355 -19.97 -16.24 -7.55
C ILE A 355 -19.78 -17.07 -8.83
N PRO A 356 -18.54 -17.32 -9.27
CA PRO A 356 -18.29 -18.14 -10.47
C PRO A 356 -18.65 -19.61 -10.22
N ASN A 357 -19.21 -20.28 -11.26
CA ASN A 357 -19.63 -21.68 -11.18
C ASN A 357 -18.51 -22.67 -11.57
N ASN A 358 -17.40 -22.17 -12.10
CA ASN A 358 -16.31 -22.97 -12.67
C ASN A 358 -15.12 -23.17 -11.73
N VAL A 359 -15.19 -22.68 -10.49
CA VAL A 359 -14.16 -22.89 -9.48
C VAL A 359 -14.59 -24.00 -8.53
N ALA A 360 -13.67 -24.90 -8.22
CA ALA A 360 -13.91 -25.99 -7.28
C ALA A 360 -13.68 -25.56 -5.83
N GLY A 361 -14.48 -26.09 -4.91
CA GLY A 361 -14.24 -25.95 -3.47
C GLY A 361 -14.87 -24.71 -2.81
N GLU A 362 -14.40 -24.40 -1.58
CA GLU A 362 -14.93 -23.34 -0.72
C GLU A 362 -14.18 -22.00 -0.87
N GLY A 363 -13.45 -21.80 -1.98
CA GLY A 363 -12.67 -20.59 -2.23
C GLY A 363 -13.52 -19.29 -2.26
N TYR A 364 -12.90 -18.18 -1.94
CA TYR A 364 -13.59 -16.90 -1.74
C TYR A 364 -13.74 -16.10 -3.04
N TYR A 365 -14.14 -16.73 -4.13
CA TYR A 365 -14.21 -16.13 -5.46
C TYR A 365 -15.41 -15.22 -5.67
N VAL A 366 -15.18 -14.14 -6.45
CA VAL A 366 -16.21 -13.23 -6.97
C VAL A 366 -15.92 -12.98 -8.45
N GLN A 367 -16.94 -12.97 -9.29
CA GLN A 367 -16.80 -12.64 -10.71
C GLN A 367 -16.40 -11.16 -10.88
N PRO A 368 -15.48 -10.82 -11.80
CA PRO A 368 -15.31 -9.47 -12.27
C PRO A 368 -16.65 -8.91 -12.73
N THR A 369 -17.05 -7.81 -12.08
CA THR A 369 -18.41 -7.28 -12.21
C THR A 369 -18.37 -5.86 -12.77
N VAL A 370 -19.18 -5.60 -13.79
CA VAL A 370 -19.33 -4.29 -14.43
C VAL A 370 -20.76 -3.83 -14.32
N PHE A 371 -20.95 -2.66 -13.71
CA PHE A 371 -22.23 -1.94 -13.73
C PHE A 371 -22.16 -0.74 -14.66
N ALA A 372 -23.19 -0.53 -15.48
CA ALA A 372 -23.42 0.67 -16.26
C ALA A 372 -24.64 1.45 -15.71
N ASP A 373 -24.86 2.64 -16.25
CA ASP A 373 -25.94 3.54 -15.87
C ASP A 373 -25.92 3.86 -14.36
N VAL A 374 -24.69 3.89 -13.81
CA VAL A 374 -24.47 4.24 -12.40
C VAL A 374 -24.59 5.76 -12.24
N THR A 375 -25.32 6.20 -11.20
CA THR A 375 -25.40 7.61 -10.83
C THR A 375 -24.48 7.93 -9.64
N ASP A 376 -24.17 9.21 -9.44
CA ASP A 376 -23.30 9.66 -8.35
C ASP A 376 -23.88 9.39 -6.95
N GLU A 377 -25.20 9.21 -6.82
CA GLU A 377 -25.88 8.93 -5.56
C GLU A 377 -25.84 7.46 -5.16
N MET A 378 -25.60 6.55 -6.11
CA MET A 378 -25.59 5.11 -5.83
C MET A 378 -24.44 4.75 -4.89
N THR A 379 -24.71 3.84 -3.98
CA THR A 379 -23.73 3.35 -2.97
C THR A 379 -22.45 2.84 -3.63
N ILE A 380 -22.58 2.11 -4.75
CA ILE A 380 -21.43 1.56 -5.49
C ILE A 380 -20.57 2.64 -6.17
N ALA A 381 -21.06 3.88 -6.36
CA ALA A 381 -20.31 5.02 -6.84
C ALA A 381 -19.60 5.78 -5.70
N ARG A 382 -20.08 5.69 -4.47
CA ARG A 382 -19.64 6.51 -3.34
C ARG A 382 -18.70 5.78 -2.39
N GLU A 383 -18.94 4.50 -2.14
CA GLU A 383 -18.23 3.74 -1.11
C GLU A 383 -17.15 2.84 -1.71
N GLU A 384 -16.08 2.62 -0.95
CA GLU A 384 -14.99 1.73 -1.32
C GLU A 384 -15.41 0.26 -1.14
N ILE A 385 -15.57 -0.44 -2.26
CA ILE A 385 -15.95 -1.87 -2.29
C ILE A 385 -14.75 -2.77 -1.96
N PHE A 386 -13.59 -2.45 -2.52
CA PHE A 386 -12.34 -3.17 -2.42
C PHE A 386 -12.45 -4.63 -2.94
N GLY A 387 -12.96 -4.74 -4.16
CA GLY A 387 -13.19 -5.99 -4.90
C GLY A 387 -13.38 -5.71 -6.39
N PRO A 388 -13.56 -6.74 -7.22
CA PRO A 388 -13.56 -6.62 -8.68
C PRO A 388 -14.90 -6.07 -9.21
N VAL A 389 -15.28 -4.87 -8.77
CA VAL A 389 -16.55 -4.22 -9.14
C VAL A 389 -16.28 -2.83 -9.71
N MET A 390 -16.59 -2.67 -10.99
CA MET A 390 -16.45 -1.44 -11.75
C MET A 390 -17.82 -0.74 -11.88
N SER A 391 -17.85 0.56 -11.58
CA SER A 391 -19.01 1.43 -11.77
C SER A 391 -18.78 2.36 -12.95
N VAL A 392 -19.53 2.18 -14.04
CA VAL A 392 -19.44 3.03 -15.24
C VAL A 392 -20.54 4.09 -15.19
N LEU A 393 -20.09 5.35 -15.16
CA LEU A 393 -20.90 6.55 -15.22
C LEU A 393 -20.68 7.23 -16.59
N ASP A 394 -21.67 7.92 -17.12
CA ASP A 394 -21.48 8.74 -18.31
C ASP A 394 -21.32 10.23 -17.96
N PHE A 395 -20.77 11.00 -18.91
CA PHE A 395 -20.67 12.44 -18.81
C PHE A 395 -20.79 13.09 -20.21
N ASP A 396 -21.10 14.38 -20.23
CA ASP A 396 -21.23 15.16 -21.46
C ASP A 396 -19.96 16.00 -21.74
N ASP A 397 -19.51 16.80 -20.78
CA ASP A 397 -18.40 17.73 -20.97
C ASP A 397 -17.32 17.65 -19.87
N GLU A 398 -16.17 18.30 -20.13
CA GLU A 398 -14.99 18.28 -19.29
C GLU A 398 -15.20 18.90 -17.91
N ASP A 399 -15.92 20.02 -17.82
CA ASP A 399 -16.14 20.73 -16.56
C ASP A 399 -17.07 19.91 -15.64
N GLU A 400 -18.12 19.32 -16.21
CA GLU A 400 -19.02 18.41 -15.50
C GLU A 400 -18.26 17.25 -14.87
N VAL A 401 -17.46 16.52 -15.67
CA VAL A 401 -16.79 15.32 -15.18
C VAL A 401 -15.76 15.62 -14.10
N ILE A 402 -15.05 16.74 -14.20
CA ILE A 402 -14.08 17.14 -13.17
C ILE A 402 -14.77 17.43 -11.83
N VAL A 403 -15.89 18.15 -11.86
CA VAL A 403 -16.68 18.44 -10.65
C VAL A 403 -17.16 17.14 -9.99
N ARG A 404 -17.72 16.22 -10.78
CA ARG A 404 -18.20 14.92 -10.30
C ARG A 404 -17.04 14.00 -9.82
N ALA A 405 -15.91 14.02 -10.52
CA ALA A 405 -14.72 13.27 -10.13
C ALA A 405 -14.21 13.71 -8.74
N ASN A 406 -14.22 15.01 -8.47
CA ASN A 406 -13.78 15.59 -7.20
C ASN A 406 -14.84 15.49 -6.08
N ALA A 407 -16.12 15.23 -6.40
CA ALA A 407 -17.21 15.08 -5.45
C ALA A 407 -17.12 13.74 -4.68
N SER A 408 -16.02 13.56 -3.96
CA SER A 408 -15.72 12.38 -3.15
C SER A 408 -14.97 12.80 -1.89
N GLU A 409 -15.19 12.09 -0.79
CA GLU A 409 -14.38 12.27 0.43
C GLU A 409 -12.93 11.76 0.26
N PHE A 410 -12.68 10.96 -0.76
CA PHE A 410 -11.38 10.37 -1.08
C PHE A 410 -10.59 11.24 -2.06
N GLY A 411 -9.27 11.04 -2.07
CA GLY A 411 -8.36 11.71 -2.99
C GLY A 411 -7.04 10.93 -3.11
N LEU A 412 -7.10 9.59 -3.30
CA LEU A 412 -5.88 8.78 -3.44
C LEU A 412 -5.29 8.94 -4.83
N SER A 413 -6.06 8.60 -5.85
CA SER A 413 -5.58 8.60 -7.22
C SER A 413 -6.67 8.95 -8.24
N GLY A 414 -6.29 9.04 -9.51
CA GLY A 414 -7.17 9.22 -10.65
C GLY A 414 -6.45 9.03 -11.97
N GLY A 415 -7.20 8.88 -13.05
CA GLY A 415 -6.62 8.74 -14.39
C GLY A 415 -7.48 9.35 -15.48
N VAL A 416 -6.84 9.72 -16.60
CA VAL A 416 -7.51 10.27 -17.77
C VAL A 416 -6.99 9.61 -19.05
N PHE A 417 -7.91 9.27 -19.92
CA PHE A 417 -7.64 8.75 -21.28
C PHE A 417 -8.17 9.72 -22.30
N THR A 418 -7.30 10.28 -23.14
CA THR A 418 -7.58 11.21 -24.23
C THR A 418 -6.39 11.27 -25.18
N ALA A 419 -6.62 11.54 -26.48
CA ALA A 419 -5.56 11.81 -27.45
C ALA A 419 -5.06 13.26 -27.38
N ASP A 420 -5.83 14.18 -26.79
CA ASP A 420 -5.45 15.58 -26.60
C ASP A 420 -4.59 15.75 -25.35
N LEU A 421 -3.27 15.92 -25.56
CA LEU A 421 -2.30 16.11 -24.49
C LEU A 421 -2.60 17.37 -23.64
N THR A 422 -3.08 18.45 -24.27
CA THR A 422 -3.43 19.69 -23.57
C THR A 422 -4.61 19.47 -22.61
N ARG A 423 -5.64 18.76 -23.08
CA ARG A 423 -6.76 18.32 -22.26
C ARG A 423 -6.28 17.45 -21.11
N ALA A 424 -5.45 16.45 -21.39
CA ALA A 424 -4.94 15.53 -20.37
C ALA A 424 -4.31 16.29 -19.20
N HIS A 425 -3.38 17.21 -19.47
CA HIS A 425 -2.72 18.00 -18.43
C HIS A 425 -3.69 18.95 -17.70
N ARG A 426 -4.59 19.61 -18.43
CA ARG A 426 -5.60 20.49 -17.82
C ARG A 426 -6.55 19.74 -16.88
N VAL A 427 -6.94 18.51 -17.23
CA VAL A 427 -7.81 17.67 -16.39
C VAL A 427 -7.08 17.23 -15.14
N VAL A 428 -5.87 16.65 -15.27
CA VAL A 428 -5.13 16.17 -14.07
C VAL A 428 -4.76 17.31 -13.13
N ASP A 429 -4.49 18.52 -13.61
CA ASP A 429 -4.21 19.69 -12.78
C ASP A 429 -5.42 20.10 -11.90
N ARG A 430 -6.64 19.77 -12.34
CA ARG A 430 -7.88 20.08 -11.63
C ARG A 430 -8.42 18.93 -10.78
N LEU A 431 -7.85 17.72 -10.89
CA LEU A 431 -8.27 16.58 -10.08
C LEU A 431 -7.63 16.63 -8.68
N GLU A 432 -8.46 16.43 -7.66
CA GLU A 432 -8.07 16.51 -6.24
C GLU A 432 -7.61 15.12 -5.73
N ALA A 433 -6.48 14.63 -6.25
CA ALA A 433 -5.90 13.35 -5.86
C ALA A 433 -4.37 13.42 -5.80
N GLY A 434 -3.77 12.52 -5.03
CA GLY A 434 -2.32 12.55 -4.79
C GLY A 434 -1.49 11.89 -5.88
N THR A 435 -2.03 10.90 -6.61
CA THR A 435 -1.35 10.19 -7.69
C THR A 435 -2.25 10.13 -8.92
N LEU A 436 -1.78 10.63 -10.06
CA LEU A 436 -2.58 10.78 -11.28
C LEU A 436 -1.87 10.16 -12.48
N TRP A 437 -2.63 9.57 -13.40
CA TRP A 437 -2.12 8.96 -14.62
C TRP A 437 -2.78 9.54 -15.88
N ILE A 438 -2.01 9.64 -16.94
CA ILE A 438 -2.46 9.99 -18.29
C ILE A 438 -2.22 8.79 -19.21
N ASN A 439 -3.26 8.29 -19.85
CA ASN A 439 -3.24 7.18 -20.82
C ASN A 439 -2.61 5.89 -20.30
N THR A 440 -2.61 5.70 -18.99
CA THR A 440 -2.22 4.48 -18.28
C THR A 440 -2.92 4.44 -16.92
N TYR A 441 -2.76 3.34 -16.14
CA TYR A 441 -3.33 3.24 -14.79
C TYR A 441 -2.51 2.30 -13.90
N ASN A 442 -2.54 2.51 -12.56
CA ASN A 442 -1.92 1.67 -11.52
C ASN A 442 -0.40 1.44 -11.62
N LEU A 443 0.34 2.24 -12.38
CA LEU A 443 1.79 2.17 -12.40
C LEU A 443 2.37 2.99 -11.24
N CYS A 444 3.02 2.33 -10.28
CA CYS A 444 3.56 2.94 -9.06
C CYS A 444 5.04 2.56 -8.87
N PRO A 445 5.97 2.98 -9.77
CA PRO A 445 7.38 2.76 -9.56
C PRO A 445 7.85 3.53 -8.30
N VAL A 446 8.85 2.97 -7.62
CA VAL A 446 9.30 3.50 -6.31
C VAL A 446 9.98 4.87 -6.38
N GLU A 447 10.31 5.33 -7.56
CA GLU A 447 10.90 6.64 -7.83
C GLU A 447 9.89 7.80 -7.72
N ILE A 448 8.58 7.51 -7.86
CA ILE A 448 7.53 8.53 -7.74
C ILE A 448 6.88 8.50 -6.36
N PRO A 449 6.45 9.66 -5.82
CA PRO A 449 5.74 9.69 -4.54
C PRO A 449 4.34 9.08 -4.72
N PHE A 450 3.97 8.19 -3.80
CA PHE A 450 2.64 7.60 -3.72
C PHE A 450 1.93 8.06 -2.44
N GLY A 451 0.66 8.38 -2.55
CA GLY A 451 -0.18 8.73 -1.39
C GLY A 451 -1.32 9.66 -1.75
N GLY A 452 -2.25 9.77 -0.82
CA GLY A 452 -3.51 10.47 -1.00
C GLY A 452 -3.59 11.87 -0.41
N SER A 453 -4.76 12.46 -0.60
CA SER A 453 -5.27 13.66 0.05
C SER A 453 -6.67 13.37 0.62
N LYS A 454 -7.32 14.36 1.25
CA LYS A 454 -8.65 14.20 1.86
C LYS A 454 -8.65 13.00 2.84
N GLN A 455 -9.68 12.13 2.77
CA GLN A 455 -9.80 10.96 3.63
C GLN A 455 -8.92 9.77 3.19
N SER A 456 -8.25 9.88 2.05
CA SER A 456 -7.27 8.87 1.63
C SER A 456 -5.94 8.95 2.39
N GLY A 457 -5.77 9.96 3.25
CA GLY A 457 -4.66 10.05 4.17
C GLY A 457 -3.72 11.21 3.91
N PHE A 458 -2.52 11.12 4.47
CA PHE A 458 -1.49 12.15 4.39
C PHE A 458 -0.10 11.55 4.60
N GLY A 459 0.92 12.29 4.15
CA GLY A 459 2.27 11.77 3.95
C GLY A 459 2.43 11.19 2.56
N ARG A 460 3.61 10.63 2.28
CA ARG A 460 3.91 9.94 1.02
C ARG A 460 4.79 8.73 1.30
N GLU A 461 4.50 7.65 0.63
CA GLU A 461 5.40 6.51 0.47
C GLU A 461 6.23 6.72 -0.80
N ASN A 462 7.37 6.05 -0.88
CA ASN A 462 8.28 6.08 -2.03
C ASN A 462 8.89 7.45 -2.35
N SER A 463 9.73 7.48 -3.36
CA SER A 463 10.55 8.62 -3.79
C SER A 463 11.37 9.27 -2.67
N LEU A 464 12.03 10.36 -2.97
CA LEU A 464 12.74 11.17 -1.95
C LEU A 464 11.77 11.79 -0.93
N ALA A 465 10.50 11.96 -1.27
CA ALA A 465 9.49 12.51 -0.39
C ALA A 465 9.30 11.68 0.89
N ALA A 466 9.44 10.35 0.80
CA ALA A 466 9.33 9.48 1.97
C ALA A 466 10.41 9.76 3.04
N LEU A 467 11.60 10.22 2.65
CA LEU A 467 12.67 10.54 3.61
C LEU A 467 12.28 11.68 4.56
N GLU A 468 11.44 12.60 4.12
CA GLU A 468 10.93 13.69 4.94
C GLU A 468 10.01 13.21 6.06
N HIS A 469 9.33 12.09 5.82
CA HIS A 469 8.42 11.50 6.80
C HIS A 469 9.13 10.56 7.80
N TYR A 470 10.40 10.20 7.56
CA TYR A 470 11.21 9.33 8.42
C TYR A 470 12.44 10.03 9.01
N SER A 471 12.53 11.36 8.88
CA SER A 471 13.62 12.15 9.44
C SER A 471 13.14 13.55 9.82
N GLU A 472 13.88 14.21 10.71
CA GLU A 472 13.67 15.62 11.07
C GLU A 472 14.85 16.48 10.66
N LEU A 473 14.60 17.76 10.40
CA LEU A 473 15.65 18.76 10.20
C LEU A 473 16.07 19.34 11.55
N LYS A 474 17.37 19.20 11.86
CA LYS A 474 18.03 19.92 12.94
C LYS A 474 18.82 21.10 12.35
N THR A 475 18.58 22.29 12.83
CA THR A 475 19.30 23.50 12.42
C THR A 475 20.35 23.87 13.46
N VAL A 476 21.54 24.21 12.97
CA VAL A 476 22.64 24.72 13.79
C VAL A 476 23.03 26.10 13.24
N TYR A 477 22.89 27.15 14.06
CA TYR A 477 23.38 28.51 13.75
C TYR A 477 24.79 28.64 14.31
N VAL A 478 25.71 29.17 13.53
CA VAL A 478 27.09 29.43 13.92
C VAL A 478 27.35 30.94 13.85
N GLY A 479 27.46 31.57 15.03
CA GLY A 479 27.92 32.95 15.13
C GLY A 479 29.43 33.01 15.06
N MET A 480 29.95 33.87 14.19
CA MET A 480 31.40 34.09 13.98
C MET A 480 31.94 35.28 14.77
N GLY A 481 31.08 36.00 15.45
CA GLY A 481 31.45 37.15 16.26
C GLY A 481 31.07 37.02 17.76
N PRO A 482 31.46 38.01 18.60
CA PRO A 482 31.06 38.00 19.99
C PRO A 482 29.54 38.22 20.16
N VAL A 483 28.96 37.56 21.16
CA VAL A 483 27.55 37.74 21.49
C VAL A 483 27.35 39.04 22.24
N ALA A 484 26.65 40.02 21.65
CA ALA A 484 26.24 41.25 22.32
C ALA A 484 24.89 41.02 23.01
N ALA A 485 24.92 40.94 24.35
CA ALA A 485 23.68 40.85 25.12
C ALA A 485 23.11 42.25 25.37
N PRO A 486 21.81 42.49 25.17
CA PRO A 486 21.19 43.80 25.35
C PRO A 486 20.91 44.17 26.82
N TYR A 487 21.32 43.34 27.76
CA TYR A 487 21.16 43.50 29.21
C TYR A 487 22.48 43.30 29.96
#